data_3e0659d3e588ad274afdb6319215706f
#
_entry.id   3e0659d3e588ad274afdb6319215706f
#
_cell.length_a   1.000
_cell.length_b   1.000
_cell.length_c   1.000
_cell.angle_alpha   90.00
_cell.angle_beta   90.00
_cell.angle_gamma   90.00
#
_symmetry.space_group_name_H-M   'P 1'
#
loop_
_entity.id
_entity.type
_entity.pdbx_description
1 polymer ?
#
loop_
_entity_poly.entity_id
_entity_poly.type
_entity_poly.pdbx_seq_one_letter_code
_entity_poly.pdbx_strand_id
1 'polypeptide(L)'
;MLLLGTREFAQSARKQGQLHNGMRYWRNDFFKSSDDDVCTPQCYLVEQFPDSVNPTHFHVQNQFQLFTRGEGTIGRSPKPLQAFTVHYAGAYTGYGPIVAGPEGVDYITMRAFRDPGAKFVPQQRELMRVGPKRHWASEALLPMEAGELAALQAPRADGVHGPDPDGLAVDQIRLPAGAASEVRIAPAAVAMFIVVIQGVVERNGQRLGRLENLFVSASDAPCLITTTEAPAEVLVLHMPAPDPAYA
;
A
#
# COMPACT_ATOMS: atom_id res chain seq x y z
N MET A 1 0.63 -15.72 8.42
CA MET A 1 -0.72 -15.34 7.93
C MET A 1 -0.62 -14.95 6.47
N LEU A 2 -1.51 -15.49 5.64
CA LEU A 2 -1.65 -15.10 4.23
C LEU A 2 -3.11 -14.71 3.99
N LEU A 3 -3.35 -13.53 3.40
CA LEU A 3 -4.69 -13.02 3.08
C LEU A 3 -4.75 -12.57 1.62
N LEU A 4 -5.90 -12.79 0.98
CA LEU A 4 -6.20 -12.31 -0.36
C LEU A 4 -7.19 -11.16 -0.28
N GLY A 5 -6.83 -10.03 -0.87
CA GLY A 5 -7.70 -8.87 -1.00
C GLY A 5 -8.27 -8.77 -2.41
N THR A 6 -9.55 -9.13 -2.56
CA THR A 6 -10.24 -9.06 -3.85
C THR A 6 -11.09 -7.80 -3.96
N ARG A 7 -11.27 -7.32 -5.19
CA ARG A 7 -12.14 -6.16 -5.47
C ARG A 7 -13.60 -6.45 -5.15
N GLU A 8 -14.04 -7.69 -5.35
CA GLU A 8 -15.40 -8.12 -5.01
C GLU A 8 -15.66 -7.95 -3.52
N PHE A 9 -14.75 -8.46 -2.65
CA PHE A 9 -14.88 -8.28 -1.22
C PHE A 9 -14.80 -6.80 -0.82
N ALA A 10 -13.84 -6.06 -1.37
CA ALA A 10 -13.67 -4.63 -1.07
C ALA A 10 -14.91 -3.81 -1.45
N GLN A 11 -15.56 -4.13 -2.56
CA GLN A 11 -16.80 -3.48 -2.99
C GLN A 11 -17.98 -3.82 -2.06
N SER A 12 -18.08 -5.06 -1.59
CA SER A 12 -19.11 -5.46 -0.63
C SER A 12 -18.93 -4.80 0.75
N ALA A 13 -17.68 -4.47 1.11
CA ALA A 13 -17.32 -3.81 2.37
C ALA A 13 -17.29 -2.28 2.28
N ARG A 14 -17.76 -1.69 1.16
CA ARG A 14 -17.71 -0.26 0.88
C ARG A 14 -18.57 0.54 1.86
N LYS A 15 -17.96 1.52 2.51
CA LYS A 15 -18.63 2.40 3.48
C LYS A 15 -18.18 3.85 3.31
N GLN A 16 -19.08 4.80 3.55
CA GLN A 16 -18.74 6.21 3.55
C GLN A 16 -18.18 6.61 4.92
N GLY A 17 -17.08 7.36 4.90
CA GLY A 17 -16.51 8.01 6.06
C GLY A 17 -16.56 9.54 5.93
N GLN A 18 -16.49 10.21 7.08
CA GLN A 18 -16.34 11.65 7.14
C GLN A 18 -15.36 12.03 8.25
N LEU A 19 -14.44 12.94 7.93
CA LEU A 19 -13.49 13.47 8.89
C LEU A 19 -14.11 14.66 9.66
N HIS A 20 -13.47 15.07 10.75
CA HIS A 20 -13.90 16.20 11.59
C HIS A 20 -13.97 17.55 10.87
N ASN A 21 -13.18 17.71 9.79
CA ASN A 21 -13.21 18.90 8.92
C ASN A 21 -14.28 18.84 7.82
N GLY A 22 -15.15 17.84 7.85
CA GLY A 22 -16.20 17.64 6.86
C GLY A 22 -15.79 16.88 5.60
N MET A 23 -14.49 16.57 5.40
CA MET A 23 -14.03 15.79 4.26
C MET A 23 -14.71 14.43 4.24
N ARG A 24 -15.35 14.11 3.12
CA ARG A 24 -15.99 12.80 2.87
C ARG A 24 -15.10 11.94 1.99
N TYR A 25 -15.18 10.64 2.17
CA TYR A 25 -14.48 9.64 1.38
C TYR A 25 -15.25 8.31 1.39
N TRP A 26 -14.98 7.46 0.39
CA TRP A 26 -15.36 6.06 0.46
C TRP A 26 -14.18 5.25 0.95
N ARG A 27 -14.47 4.22 1.75
CA ARG A 27 -13.50 3.22 2.20
C ARG A 27 -13.99 1.84 1.79
N ASN A 28 -13.10 1.07 1.17
CA ASN A 28 -13.36 -0.28 0.69
C ASN A 28 -12.29 -1.20 1.30
N ASP A 29 -12.66 -1.97 2.33
CA ASP A 29 -11.71 -2.85 3.03
C ASP A 29 -11.47 -4.12 2.20
N PHE A 30 -10.21 -4.44 1.89
CA PHE A 30 -9.81 -5.66 1.19
C PHE A 30 -9.76 -6.88 2.11
N PHE A 31 -9.59 -6.68 3.41
CA PHE A 31 -9.58 -7.74 4.41
C PHE A 31 -10.65 -7.48 5.46
N LYS A 32 -11.18 -8.56 6.03
CA LYS A 32 -12.02 -8.45 7.20
C LYS A 32 -11.16 -7.92 8.36
N SER A 33 -11.48 -6.75 8.89
CA SER A 33 -10.83 -6.19 10.07
C SER A 33 -11.42 -6.80 11.34
N SER A 34 -10.56 -7.06 12.33
CA SER A 34 -10.97 -7.31 13.71
C SER A 34 -10.60 -6.10 14.56
N ASP A 35 -11.52 -5.61 15.36
CA ASP A 35 -11.26 -4.48 16.26
C ASP A 35 -10.54 -4.89 17.54
N ASP A 36 -10.48 -6.19 17.82
CA ASP A 36 -9.94 -6.74 19.05
C ASP A 36 -8.51 -7.32 18.91
N ASP A 37 -8.01 -7.51 17.68
CA ASP A 37 -6.70 -8.11 17.43
C ASP A 37 -5.74 -7.12 16.77
N VAL A 38 -4.72 -6.69 17.53
CA VAL A 38 -3.64 -5.81 17.06
C VAL A 38 -2.79 -6.43 15.95
N CYS A 39 -2.74 -7.76 15.84
CA CYS A 39 -2.01 -8.48 14.81
C CYS A 39 -2.76 -8.57 13.48
N THR A 40 -3.99 -8.04 13.40
CA THR A 40 -4.76 -8.04 12.15
C THR A 40 -4.22 -7.01 11.17
N PRO A 41 -3.79 -7.39 9.98
CA PRO A 41 -3.36 -6.44 8.96
C PRO A 41 -4.54 -5.63 8.42
N GLN A 42 -4.24 -4.44 7.95
CA GLN A 42 -5.23 -3.56 7.33
C GLN A 42 -4.83 -3.27 5.88
N CYS A 43 -5.77 -3.47 4.97
CA CYS A 43 -5.65 -3.07 3.57
C CYS A 43 -7.00 -2.53 3.10
N TYR A 44 -7.04 -1.28 2.68
CA TYR A 44 -8.27 -0.66 2.19
C TYR A 44 -8.00 0.45 1.19
N LEU A 45 -8.90 0.56 0.20
CA LEU A 45 -8.94 1.67 -0.74
C LEU A 45 -9.69 2.84 -0.12
N VAL A 46 -9.09 4.01 -0.16
CA VAL A 46 -9.72 5.31 0.11
C VAL A 46 -9.99 5.99 -1.22
N GLU A 47 -11.23 6.38 -1.45
CA GLU A 47 -11.63 7.25 -2.57
C GLU A 47 -11.93 8.63 -1.98
N GLN A 48 -10.96 9.53 -2.04
CA GLN A 48 -11.07 10.89 -1.52
C GLN A 48 -11.74 11.77 -2.57
N PHE A 49 -12.79 12.52 -2.16
CA PHE A 49 -13.59 13.32 -3.08
C PHE A 49 -12.81 14.47 -3.70
N PRO A 50 -13.26 14.96 -4.88
CA PRO A 50 -12.67 16.12 -5.55
C PRO A 50 -12.50 17.33 -4.63
N ASP A 51 -11.38 18.07 -4.86
CA ASP A 51 -11.06 19.33 -4.21
C ASP A 51 -11.08 19.28 -2.67
N SER A 52 -10.95 18.09 -2.10
CA SER A 52 -11.02 17.88 -0.65
C SER A 52 -9.63 17.77 -0.03
N VAL A 53 -9.56 18.01 1.27
CA VAL A 53 -8.32 18.02 2.04
C VAL A 53 -8.40 17.01 3.19
N ASN A 54 -7.54 16.00 3.14
CA ASN A 54 -7.25 15.16 4.30
C ASN A 54 -6.16 15.86 5.12
N PRO A 55 -6.47 16.38 6.34
CA PRO A 55 -5.55 17.20 7.10
C PRO A 55 -4.27 16.46 7.49
N THR A 56 -3.25 17.22 7.91
CA THR A 56 -2.02 16.65 8.48
C THR A 56 -2.37 15.76 9.68
N HIS A 57 -1.87 14.53 9.65
CA HIS A 57 -2.13 13.53 10.69
C HIS A 57 -0.96 12.56 10.80
N PHE A 58 -1.03 11.68 11.78
CA PHE A 58 -0.12 10.55 11.94
C PHE A 58 -0.89 9.29 12.37
N HIS A 59 -0.25 8.15 12.23
CA HIS A 59 -0.72 6.86 12.68
C HIS A 59 0.25 6.26 13.70
N VAL A 60 -0.23 5.33 14.52
CA VAL A 60 0.61 4.63 15.50
C VAL A 60 1.33 3.41 14.90
N GLN A 61 1.01 3.08 13.65
CA GLN A 61 1.60 1.97 12.90
C GLN A 61 2.33 2.47 11.64
N ASN A 62 3.33 1.69 11.21
CA ASN A 62 3.93 1.83 9.89
C ASN A 62 2.88 1.61 8.80
N GLN A 63 2.93 2.41 7.74
CA GLN A 63 1.99 2.24 6.63
C GLN A 63 2.60 2.55 5.27
N PHE A 64 2.09 1.86 4.26
CA PHE A 64 2.17 2.28 2.88
C PHE A 64 0.85 2.86 2.39
N GLN A 65 0.95 3.79 1.44
CA GLN A 65 -0.14 4.25 0.61
C GLN A 65 0.28 4.12 -0.86
N LEU A 66 -0.48 3.36 -1.64
CA LEU A 66 -0.32 3.27 -3.08
C LEU A 66 -1.42 4.11 -3.72
N PHE A 67 -1.07 5.21 -4.36
CA PHE A 67 -2.02 6.03 -5.11
C PHE A 67 -2.40 5.30 -6.40
N THR A 68 -3.68 5.27 -6.74
CA THR A 68 -4.20 4.38 -7.80
C THR A 68 -4.99 5.09 -8.89
N ARG A 69 -5.53 6.27 -8.58
CA ARG A 69 -6.32 7.09 -9.51
C ARG A 69 -6.31 8.56 -9.10
N GLY A 70 -6.52 9.42 -10.08
CA GLY A 70 -6.57 10.88 -9.88
C GLY A 70 -5.19 11.46 -9.60
N GLU A 71 -5.20 12.71 -9.22
CA GLU A 71 -4.00 13.48 -8.90
C GLU A 71 -4.23 14.35 -7.67
N GLY A 72 -3.16 14.82 -7.07
CA GLY A 72 -3.21 15.67 -5.91
C GLY A 72 -1.82 16.07 -5.43
N THR A 73 -1.74 16.50 -4.19
CA THR A 73 -0.46 16.80 -3.55
C THR A 73 -0.41 16.29 -2.12
N ILE A 74 0.81 16.07 -1.62
CA ILE A 74 1.04 15.69 -0.22
C ILE A 74 2.12 16.56 0.42
N GLY A 75 1.89 16.93 1.67
CA GLY A 75 2.86 17.63 2.51
C GLY A 75 2.74 19.14 2.49
N ARG A 76 3.47 19.79 3.41
CA ARG A 76 3.52 21.25 3.53
C ARG A 76 4.27 21.91 2.37
N SER A 77 5.31 21.24 1.86
CA SER A 77 5.92 21.56 0.57
C SER A 77 5.29 20.60 -0.43
N PRO A 78 4.25 21.01 -1.17
CA PRO A 78 3.42 20.10 -1.93
C PRO A 78 4.24 19.29 -2.94
N LYS A 79 4.24 17.98 -2.77
CA LYS A 79 4.76 17.04 -3.76
C LYS A 79 3.61 16.47 -4.56
N PRO A 80 3.73 16.31 -5.87
CA PRO A 80 2.67 15.76 -6.69
C PRO A 80 2.40 14.30 -6.32
N LEU A 81 1.13 13.94 -6.36
CA LEU A 81 0.64 12.57 -6.26
C LEU A 81 -0.01 12.19 -7.58
N GLN A 82 0.38 11.07 -8.11
CA GLN A 82 -0.14 10.48 -9.35
C GLN A 82 -0.41 9.00 -9.15
N ALA A 83 -1.17 8.39 -10.05
CA ALA A 83 -1.36 6.95 -10.02
C ALA A 83 -0.02 6.21 -10.01
N PHE A 84 0.06 5.19 -9.15
CA PHE A 84 1.25 4.37 -8.87
C PHE A 84 2.40 5.09 -8.14
N THR A 85 2.16 6.24 -7.53
CA THR A 85 3.07 6.76 -6.50
C THR A 85 2.91 5.93 -5.23
N VAL A 86 4.01 5.48 -4.65
CA VAL A 86 4.06 4.83 -3.34
C VAL A 86 4.52 5.82 -2.31
N HIS A 87 3.77 5.99 -1.24
CA HIS A 87 4.16 6.76 -0.06
C HIS A 87 4.28 5.84 1.15
N TYR A 88 5.35 6.00 1.93
CA TYR A 88 5.54 5.35 3.21
C TYR A 88 5.60 6.37 4.34
N ALA A 89 4.92 6.09 5.44
CA ALA A 89 5.04 6.82 6.70
C ALA A 89 5.26 5.84 7.84
N GLY A 90 6.36 5.99 8.57
CA GLY A 90 6.64 5.25 9.80
C GLY A 90 5.68 5.65 10.92
N ALA A 91 5.56 4.79 11.92
CA ALA A 91 4.74 5.04 13.10
C ALA A 91 5.04 6.40 13.73
N TYR A 92 4.01 7.10 14.18
CA TYR A 92 4.08 8.44 14.78
C TYR A 92 4.72 9.53 13.89
N THR A 93 4.90 9.28 12.60
CA THR A 93 5.38 10.28 11.64
C THR A 93 4.21 11.09 11.10
N GLY A 94 4.21 12.40 11.35
CA GLY A 94 3.22 13.30 10.80
C GLY A 94 3.45 13.56 9.32
N TYR A 95 2.40 13.43 8.51
CA TYR A 95 2.44 13.69 7.07
C TYR A 95 1.13 14.33 6.59
N GLY A 96 1.13 14.82 5.36
CA GLY A 96 0.01 15.57 4.80
C GLY A 96 0.18 17.08 4.96
N PRO A 97 -0.83 17.91 4.59
CA PRO A 97 -2.14 17.44 4.11
C PRO A 97 -2.04 16.63 2.81
N ILE A 98 -3.06 15.79 2.54
CA ILE A 98 -3.29 15.23 1.21
C ILE A 98 -4.41 16.05 0.58
N VAL A 99 -4.09 16.76 -0.48
CA VAL A 99 -5.03 17.62 -1.22
C VAL A 99 -5.38 16.91 -2.51
N ALA A 100 -6.65 16.57 -2.68
CA ALA A 100 -7.15 15.95 -3.91
C ALA A 100 -7.33 17.02 -5.00
N GLY A 101 -7.02 16.64 -6.22
CA GLY A 101 -7.33 17.45 -7.41
C GLY A 101 -8.83 17.40 -7.80
N PRO A 102 -9.18 17.99 -8.95
CA PRO A 102 -10.57 18.16 -9.37
C PRO A 102 -11.30 16.84 -9.69
N GLU A 103 -10.58 15.75 -9.88
CA GLU A 103 -11.16 14.40 -10.08
C GLU A 103 -11.12 13.52 -8.83
N GLY A 104 -10.65 14.08 -7.69
CA GLY A 104 -10.39 13.31 -6.48
C GLY A 104 -9.04 12.60 -6.54
N VAL A 105 -8.73 11.85 -5.49
CA VAL A 105 -7.57 10.98 -5.43
C VAL A 105 -7.89 9.69 -4.69
N ASP A 106 -7.52 8.56 -5.29
CA ASP A 106 -7.72 7.24 -4.69
C ASP A 106 -6.38 6.64 -4.29
N TYR A 107 -6.35 6.00 -3.12
CA TYR A 107 -5.15 5.32 -2.63
C TYR A 107 -5.47 4.12 -1.76
N ILE A 108 -4.68 3.06 -1.90
CA ILE A 108 -4.73 1.88 -1.04
C ILE A 108 -3.81 2.10 0.16
N THR A 109 -4.37 2.04 1.36
CA THR A 109 -3.61 2.09 2.62
C THR A 109 -3.37 0.67 3.11
N MET A 110 -2.12 0.36 3.46
CA MET A 110 -1.67 -0.97 3.87
C MET A 110 -0.85 -0.89 5.15
N ARG A 111 -1.17 -1.74 6.14
CA ARG A 111 -0.47 -1.88 7.41
C ARG A 111 -0.38 -3.34 7.82
N ALA A 112 0.75 -3.76 8.37
CA ALA A 112 0.92 -5.13 8.87
C ALA A 112 0.19 -5.36 10.20
N PHE A 113 -0.11 -4.30 10.93
CA PHE A 113 -0.77 -4.33 12.21
C PHE A 113 -1.95 -3.35 12.25
N ARG A 114 -2.93 -3.64 13.10
CA ARG A 114 -4.10 -2.79 13.27
C ARG A 114 -3.72 -1.41 13.82
N ASP A 115 -4.19 -0.39 13.16
CA ASP A 115 -4.10 1.00 13.59
C ASP A 115 -5.49 1.51 13.99
N PRO A 116 -5.63 2.17 15.15
CA PRO A 116 -6.93 2.64 15.65
C PRO A 116 -7.50 3.85 14.87
N GLY A 117 -6.77 4.37 13.89
CA GLY A 117 -7.16 5.51 13.08
C GLY A 117 -6.24 6.72 13.19
N ALA A 118 -6.43 7.66 12.26
CA ALA A 118 -5.64 8.88 12.16
C ALA A 118 -5.73 9.73 13.43
N LYS A 119 -4.57 10.31 13.82
CA LYS A 119 -4.45 11.31 14.88
C LYS A 119 -4.11 12.65 14.21
N PHE A 120 -5.04 13.59 14.25
CA PHE A 120 -4.92 14.86 13.52
C PHE A 120 -4.06 15.88 14.26
N VAL A 121 -3.25 16.62 13.50
CA VAL A 121 -2.38 17.67 13.99
C VAL A 121 -2.95 19.04 13.57
N PRO A 122 -3.05 20.04 14.49
CA PRO A 122 -2.42 20.07 15.82
C PRO A 122 -3.22 19.43 16.97
N GLN A 123 -4.49 19.07 16.76
CA GLN A 123 -5.45 18.73 17.84
C GLN A 123 -5.01 17.56 18.73
N GLN A 124 -4.30 16.59 18.17
CA GLN A 124 -3.85 15.38 18.88
C GLN A 124 -2.32 15.25 18.88
N ARG A 125 -1.61 16.37 18.80
CA ARG A 125 -0.15 16.38 18.74
C ARG A 125 0.49 15.76 19.98
N GLU A 126 -0.12 15.89 21.13
CA GLU A 126 0.35 15.33 22.40
C GLU A 126 0.39 13.80 22.40
N LEU A 127 -0.38 13.13 21.53
CA LEU A 127 -0.35 11.68 21.37
C LEU A 127 0.84 11.19 20.52
N MET A 128 1.60 12.11 19.94
CA MET A 128 2.75 11.77 19.11
C MET A 128 3.95 11.41 20.01
N ARG A 129 4.35 10.15 19.99
CA ARG A 129 5.52 9.71 20.74
C ARG A 129 6.82 10.31 20.20
N VAL A 130 7.79 10.56 21.08
CA VAL A 130 9.16 10.92 20.71
C VAL A 130 9.86 9.67 20.16
N GLY A 131 10.60 9.82 19.07
CA GLY A 131 11.29 8.74 18.39
C GLY A 131 11.56 9.06 16.92
N PRO A 132 12.16 8.15 16.16
CA PRO A 132 12.48 8.34 14.74
C PRO A 132 11.24 8.68 13.93
N LYS A 133 11.37 9.68 13.04
CA LYS A 133 10.32 10.07 12.11
C LYS A 133 10.81 9.82 10.69
N ARG A 134 10.10 8.98 9.96
CA ARG A 134 10.48 8.62 8.60
C ARG A 134 9.27 8.61 7.67
N HIS A 135 9.40 9.30 6.58
CA HIS A 135 8.50 9.15 5.44
C HIS A 135 9.30 9.17 4.14
N TRP A 136 8.79 8.50 3.14
CA TRP A 136 9.37 8.41 1.82
C TRP A 136 8.24 8.37 0.78
N ALA A 137 8.50 8.88 -0.42
CA ALA A 137 7.59 8.76 -1.55
C ALA A 137 8.41 8.53 -2.82
N SER A 138 7.93 7.62 -3.66
CA SER A 138 8.49 7.37 -4.98
C SER A 138 8.05 8.44 -5.98
N GLU A 139 8.72 8.49 -7.12
CA GLU A 139 8.09 8.92 -8.37
C GLU A 139 6.96 7.94 -8.74
N ALA A 140 6.16 8.28 -9.76
CA ALA A 140 5.10 7.39 -10.24
C ALA A 140 5.71 6.12 -10.86
N LEU A 141 5.41 4.96 -10.28
CA LEU A 141 5.88 3.65 -10.74
C LEU A 141 4.95 3.13 -11.84
N LEU A 142 4.97 3.79 -13.00
CA LEU A 142 4.07 3.46 -14.09
C LEU A 142 4.25 2.01 -14.54
N PRO A 143 3.15 1.31 -14.84
CA PRO A 143 3.21 -0.01 -15.45
C PRO A 143 3.99 0.04 -16.77
N MET A 144 4.73 -1.05 -17.06
CA MET A 144 5.42 -1.20 -18.33
C MET A 144 4.42 -1.21 -19.49
N GLU A 145 4.80 -0.65 -20.63
CA GLU A 145 3.97 -0.71 -21.84
C GLU A 145 3.62 -2.16 -22.19
N ALA A 146 2.36 -2.39 -22.60
CA ALA A 146 1.83 -3.75 -22.78
C ALA A 146 2.65 -4.58 -23.77
N GLY A 147 3.16 -3.98 -24.84
CA GLY A 147 3.99 -4.64 -25.83
C GLY A 147 5.37 -5.03 -25.27
N GLU A 148 5.97 -4.18 -24.47
CA GLU A 148 7.25 -4.45 -23.80
C GLU A 148 7.10 -5.54 -22.74
N LEU A 149 6.03 -5.48 -21.93
CA LEU A 149 5.73 -6.49 -20.93
C LEU A 149 5.50 -7.88 -21.57
N ALA A 150 4.79 -7.91 -22.69
CA ALA A 150 4.54 -9.15 -23.45
C ALA A 150 5.83 -9.72 -24.12
N ALA A 151 6.81 -8.89 -24.39
CA ALA A 151 8.08 -9.29 -25.00
C ALA A 151 9.11 -9.85 -24.00
N LEU A 152 8.85 -9.77 -22.70
CA LEU A 152 9.73 -10.32 -21.67
C LEU A 152 9.88 -11.84 -21.85
N GLN A 153 11.12 -12.33 -21.74
CA GLN A 153 11.44 -13.76 -21.84
C GLN A 153 11.61 -14.41 -20.45
N ALA A 154 11.79 -13.62 -19.41
CA ALA A 154 11.99 -14.09 -18.04
C ALA A 154 11.42 -13.07 -17.04
N PRO A 155 11.06 -13.47 -15.81
CA PRO A 155 10.72 -12.56 -14.74
C PRO A 155 11.84 -11.55 -14.49
N ARG A 156 11.44 -10.28 -14.25
CA ARG A 156 12.36 -9.19 -13.94
C ARG A 156 11.88 -8.51 -12.65
N ALA A 157 12.79 -8.31 -11.70
CA ALA A 157 12.57 -7.55 -10.48
C ALA A 157 13.48 -6.33 -10.47
N ASP A 158 12.89 -5.16 -10.26
CA ASP A 158 13.59 -3.89 -10.12
C ASP A 158 13.36 -3.36 -8.70
N GLY A 159 14.44 -3.12 -7.94
CA GLY A 159 14.36 -2.46 -6.64
C GLY A 159 14.06 -0.98 -6.81
N VAL A 160 13.01 -0.52 -6.16
CA VAL A 160 12.58 0.89 -6.16
C VAL A 160 13.12 1.61 -4.93
N HIS A 161 13.11 0.95 -3.78
CA HIS A 161 13.63 1.46 -2.50
C HIS A 161 14.13 0.32 -1.63
N GLY A 162 15.22 0.57 -0.89
CA GLY A 162 15.78 -0.35 0.09
C GLY A 162 16.54 -1.53 -0.51
N PRO A 163 16.67 -2.67 0.25
CA PRO A 163 16.14 -2.82 1.61
C PRO A 163 16.89 -2.00 2.65
N ASP A 164 16.15 -1.32 3.53
CA ASP A 164 16.69 -0.65 4.70
C ASP A 164 16.98 -1.67 5.83
N PRO A 165 17.77 -1.32 6.86
CA PRO A 165 18.14 -2.26 7.93
C PRO A 165 16.96 -2.85 8.71
N ASP A 166 15.81 -2.17 8.75
CA ASP A 166 14.58 -2.62 9.41
C ASP A 166 13.62 -3.37 8.47
N GLY A 167 14.03 -3.57 7.21
CA GLY A 167 13.27 -4.31 6.22
C GLY A 167 12.33 -3.48 5.36
N LEU A 168 12.33 -2.15 5.46
CA LEU A 168 11.59 -1.33 4.50
C LEU A 168 12.17 -1.51 3.11
N ALA A 169 11.35 -1.98 2.16
CA ALA A 169 11.72 -2.08 0.76
C ALA A 169 10.49 -1.99 -0.15
N VAL A 170 10.72 -1.62 -1.40
CA VAL A 170 9.73 -1.62 -2.46
C VAL A 170 10.37 -2.18 -3.72
N ASP A 171 9.74 -3.21 -4.29
CA ASP A 171 10.16 -3.81 -5.55
C ASP A 171 9.02 -3.75 -6.57
N GLN A 172 9.38 -3.70 -7.84
CA GLN A 172 8.48 -3.83 -8.98
C GLN A 172 8.87 -5.09 -9.75
N ILE A 173 7.95 -6.06 -9.83
CA ILE A 173 8.21 -7.35 -10.45
C ILE A 173 7.32 -7.50 -11.69
N ARG A 174 7.94 -7.85 -12.80
CA ARG A 174 7.33 -8.10 -14.10
C ARG A 174 7.47 -9.57 -14.47
N LEU A 175 6.35 -10.18 -14.85
CA LEU A 175 6.31 -11.59 -15.20
C LEU A 175 5.79 -11.75 -16.64
N PRO A 176 6.54 -12.43 -17.52
CA PRO A 176 5.99 -12.83 -18.81
C PRO A 176 4.85 -13.83 -18.66
N ALA A 177 4.11 -14.10 -19.73
CA ALA A 177 3.08 -15.12 -19.76
C ALA A 177 3.64 -16.51 -19.40
N GLY A 178 2.90 -17.31 -18.63
CA GLY A 178 3.29 -18.66 -18.21
C GLY A 178 4.46 -18.70 -17.21
N ALA A 179 4.87 -17.56 -16.64
CA ALA A 179 5.98 -17.51 -15.71
C ALA A 179 5.56 -17.77 -14.27
N ALA A 180 6.54 -18.15 -13.45
CA ALA A 180 6.43 -18.23 -12.00
C ALA A 180 7.53 -17.39 -11.36
N SER A 181 7.21 -16.75 -10.24
CA SER A 181 8.18 -16.02 -9.43
C SER A 181 7.98 -16.32 -7.95
N GLU A 182 9.04 -16.69 -7.27
CA GLU A 182 9.08 -16.81 -5.83
C GLU A 182 9.42 -15.46 -5.22
N VAL A 183 8.40 -14.75 -4.72
CA VAL A 183 8.56 -13.45 -4.07
C VAL A 183 9.05 -13.67 -2.65
N ARG A 184 10.28 -13.23 -2.37
CA ARG A 184 10.89 -13.30 -1.05
C ARG A 184 10.63 -12.01 -0.27
N ILE A 185 10.45 -12.15 1.03
CA ILE A 185 10.37 -10.99 1.92
C ILE A 185 11.77 -10.38 2.12
N ALA A 186 11.84 -9.06 2.19
CA ALA A 186 13.10 -8.37 2.49
C ALA A 186 13.62 -8.76 3.89
N PRO A 187 14.94 -8.85 4.08
CA PRO A 187 15.52 -9.09 5.40
C PRO A 187 14.97 -8.13 6.45
N ALA A 188 14.67 -8.63 7.64
CA ALA A 188 14.08 -7.90 8.77
C ALA A 188 12.65 -7.36 8.55
N ALA A 189 12.04 -7.44 7.37
CA ALA A 189 10.65 -7.10 7.19
C ALA A 189 9.72 -8.10 7.91
N VAL A 190 8.61 -7.61 8.48
CA VAL A 190 7.64 -8.44 9.22
C VAL A 190 6.53 -9.00 8.33
N ALA A 191 6.29 -8.35 7.20
CA ALA A 191 5.29 -8.76 6.21
C ALA A 191 5.59 -8.11 4.85
N MET A 192 4.89 -8.56 3.82
CA MET A 192 4.84 -7.87 2.53
C MET A 192 3.42 -7.82 2.00
N PHE A 193 3.13 -6.78 1.22
CA PHE A 193 1.95 -6.70 0.37
C PHE A 193 2.39 -6.85 -1.08
N ILE A 194 1.73 -7.71 -1.84
CA ILE A 194 1.91 -7.87 -3.28
C ILE A 194 0.66 -7.32 -3.94
N VAL A 195 0.79 -6.22 -4.68
CA VAL A 195 -0.33 -5.53 -5.34
C VAL A 195 -0.20 -5.66 -6.84
N VAL A 196 -1.21 -6.18 -7.51
CA VAL A 196 -1.25 -6.29 -8.98
C VAL A 196 -1.50 -4.90 -9.57
N ILE A 197 -0.56 -4.40 -10.38
CA ILE A 197 -0.72 -3.10 -11.05
C ILE A 197 -1.12 -3.26 -12.52
N GLN A 198 -0.79 -4.42 -13.13
CA GLN A 198 -1.17 -4.75 -14.51
C GLN A 198 -1.28 -6.27 -14.69
N GLY A 199 -2.22 -6.72 -15.52
CA GLY A 199 -2.43 -8.13 -15.82
C GLY A 199 -3.14 -8.89 -14.69
N VAL A 200 -2.87 -10.18 -14.61
CA VAL A 200 -3.44 -11.10 -13.62
C VAL A 200 -2.36 -12.04 -13.12
N VAL A 201 -2.23 -12.16 -11.82
CA VAL A 201 -1.42 -13.21 -11.20
C VAL A 201 -2.30 -14.26 -10.56
N GLU A 202 -1.76 -15.45 -10.42
CA GLU A 202 -2.44 -16.58 -9.79
C GLU A 202 -1.61 -17.10 -8.61
N ARG A 203 -2.29 -17.49 -7.53
CA ARG A 203 -1.72 -18.17 -6.39
C ARG A 203 -2.66 -19.28 -5.93
N ASN A 204 -2.16 -20.53 -5.95
CA ASN A 204 -2.95 -21.72 -5.54
C ASN A 204 -4.35 -21.79 -6.21
N GLY A 205 -4.43 -21.50 -7.51
CA GLY A 205 -5.67 -21.48 -8.28
C GLY A 205 -6.56 -20.25 -8.07
N GLN A 206 -6.17 -19.30 -7.21
CA GLN A 206 -6.89 -18.04 -7.02
C GLN A 206 -6.25 -16.93 -7.86
N ARG A 207 -7.07 -16.29 -8.67
CA ARG A 207 -6.65 -15.22 -9.59
C ARG A 207 -6.83 -13.86 -8.94
N LEU A 208 -5.83 -13.01 -9.13
CA LEU A 208 -5.82 -11.63 -8.66
C LEU A 208 -5.56 -10.70 -9.84
N GLY A 209 -6.48 -9.79 -10.08
CA GLY A 209 -6.39 -8.76 -11.12
C GLY A 209 -5.91 -7.41 -10.57
N ARG A 210 -5.95 -6.40 -11.43
CA ARG A 210 -5.47 -5.06 -11.10
C ARG A 210 -6.06 -4.51 -9.78
N LEU A 211 -5.18 -4.01 -8.91
CA LEU A 211 -5.41 -3.47 -7.56
C LEU A 211 -5.84 -4.51 -6.53
N GLU A 212 -6.01 -5.77 -6.92
CA GLU A 212 -6.13 -6.85 -5.95
C GLU A 212 -4.76 -7.16 -5.36
N ASN A 213 -4.76 -7.74 -4.16
CA ASN A 213 -3.53 -7.81 -3.40
C ASN A 213 -3.43 -9.05 -2.52
N LEU A 214 -2.21 -9.38 -2.12
CA LEU A 214 -1.87 -10.40 -1.14
C LEU A 214 -1.19 -9.72 0.05
N PHE A 215 -1.58 -10.09 1.26
CA PHE A 215 -0.77 -9.90 2.45
C PHE A 215 -0.07 -11.22 2.79
N VAL A 216 1.23 -11.17 3.03
CA VAL A 216 2.06 -12.32 3.39
C VAL A 216 2.91 -11.97 4.60
N SER A 217 2.68 -12.64 5.73
CA SER A 217 3.54 -12.47 6.92
C SER A 217 4.92 -13.10 6.69
N ALA A 218 5.92 -12.69 7.45
CA ALA A 218 7.27 -13.25 7.34
C ALA A 218 7.30 -14.77 7.55
N SER A 219 6.40 -15.32 8.39
CA SER A 219 6.28 -16.78 8.63
C SER A 219 5.73 -17.56 7.43
N ASP A 220 5.06 -16.90 6.49
CA ASP A 220 4.45 -17.52 5.30
C ASP A 220 5.21 -17.20 4.01
N ALA A 221 6.27 -16.42 4.10
CA ALA A 221 7.18 -16.19 2.99
C ALA A 221 8.12 -17.41 2.79
N PRO A 222 8.59 -17.69 1.55
CA PRO A 222 8.31 -16.97 0.32
C PRO A 222 6.92 -17.23 -0.25
N CYS A 223 6.46 -16.32 -1.12
CA CYS A 223 5.17 -16.44 -1.81
C CYS A 223 5.38 -16.71 -3.29
N LEU A 224 4.93 -17.85 -3.77
CA LEU A 224 4.92 -18.16 -5.19
C LEU A 224 3.71 -17.51 -5.85
N ILE A 225 3.94 -16.71 -6.88
CA ILE A 225 2.94 -16.18 -7.80
C ILE A 225 3.23 -16.63 -9.22
N THR A 226 2.19 -16.83 -10.00
CA THR A 226 2.30 -17.28 -11.40
C THR A 226 1.46 -16.40 -12.32
N THR A 227 1.80 -16.39 -13.58
CA THR A 227 0.96 -15.87 -14.67
C THR A 227 0.48 -17.05 -15.52
N THR A 228 -0.63 -16.87 -16.22
CA THR A 228 -1.16 -17.87 -17.15
C THR A 228 -0.88 -17.43 -18.60
N GLU A 229 -1.92 -17.10 -19.35
CA GLU A 229 -1.81 -16.77 -20.77
C GLU A 229 -1.32 -15.33 -21.06
N ALA A 230 -1.37 -14.47 -20.07
CA ALA A 230 -0.99 -13.06 -20.21
C ALA A 230 0.08 -12.67 -19.18
N PRO A 231 0.95 -11.72 -19.52
CA PRO A 231 1.94 -11.20 -18.58
C PRO A 231 1.28 -10.37 -17.48
N ALA A 232 2.01 -10.17 -16.40
CA ALA A 232 1.56 -9.35 -15.27
C ALA A 232 2.69 -8.53 -14.65
N GLU A 233 2.30 -7.49 -13.92
CA GLU A 233 3.21 -6.66 -13.16
C GLU A 233 2.65 -6.41 -11.77
N VAL A 234 3.50 -6.53 -10.75
CA VAL A 234 3.14 -6.33 -9.35
C VAL A 234 4.12 -5.39 -8.66
N LEU A 235 3.62 -4.66 -7.66
CA LEU A 235 4.44 -3.99 -6.65
C LEU A 235 4.51 -4.87 -5.41
N VAL A 236 5.69 -4.99 -4.83
CA VAL A 236 5.94 -5.67 -3.56
C VAL A 236 6.37 -4.63 -2.54
N LEU A 237 5.58 -4.45 -1.50
CA LEU A 237 5.78 -3.45 -0.46
C LEU A 237 6.15 -4.19 0.82
N HIS A 238 7.43 -4.16 1.20
CA HIS A 238 7.95 -4.84 2.38
C HIS A 238 7.79 -3.96 3.61
N MET A 239 6.96 -4.41 4.53
CA MET A 239 6.64 -3.68 5.75
C MET A 239 7.75 -3.85 6.79
N PRO A 240 8.41 -2.76 7.21
CA PRO A 240 9.49 -2.84 8.17
C PRO A 240 8.99 -3.26 9.56
N ALA A 241 9.91 -3.79 10.37
CA ALA A 241 9.65 -4.04 11.77
C ALA A 241 9.23 -2.75 12.50
N PRO A 242 8.35 -2.82 13.51
CA PRO A 242 8.08 -1.69 14.39
C PRO A 242 9.37 -1.20 15.05
N ASP A 243 9.55 0.13 15.11
CA ASP A 243 10.72 0.70 15.75
C ASP A 243 10.68 0.45 17.27
N PRO A 244 11.74 -0.09 17.88
CA PRO A 244 11.79 -0.34 19.32
C PRO A 244 11.53 0.89 20.20
N ALA A 245 11.80 2.10 19.71
CA ALA A 245 11.48 3.35 20.41
C ALA A 245 9.98 3.55 20.65
N TYR A 246 9.13 2.77 20.01
CA TYR A 246 7.67 2.86 20.10
C TYR A 246 7.03 1.63 20.78
N ALA A 247 7.85 0.70 21.25
CA ALA A 247 7.40 -0.48 21.99
C ALA A 247 6.82 -0.15 23.38
#